data_d9ecc7727a301c60c7c5d7f95a4fb4d1
#
_entry.id   d9ecc7727a301c60c7c5d7f95a4fb4d1
#
_cell.length_a   1.000
_cell.length_b   1.000
_cell.length_c   1.000
_cell.angle_alpha   90.00
_cell.angle_beta   90.00
_cell.angle_gamma   90.00
#
_symmetry.space_group_name_H-M   'P 1'
#
loop_
_entity.id
_entity.type
_entity.pdbx_description
1 polymer ?
#
loop_
_entity_poly.entity_id
_entity_poly.type
_entity_poly.pdbx_seq_one_letter_code
_entity_poly.pdbx_strand_id
1 'polypeptide(L)'
;GGEKRRAAIAGVIAMNPEVLVLDEPTAGLDPMGRDVLLSQIVQYHKERKNTVILVSHSMEDIARVADKIIVMNKSNLVMFDKTKEVFSKGRELEKIGLRVPQITKIMLELREKGFDVPEGILTVDEAMNCISSLLDKEGKIW
;
A
#
# COMPACT_ATOMS: atom_id res chain seq x y z
N GLY A 1 -22.76 -3.35 8.68
CA GLY A 1 -21.62 -2.46 9.03
C GLY A 1 -21.04 -1.71 7.84
N GLY A 2 -20.73 -2.38 6.75
CA GLY A 2 -20.05 -1.77 5.60
C GLY A 2 -20.85 -0.70 4.85
N GLU A 3 -22.17 -0.87 4.69
CA GLU A 3 -23.03 0.12 4.04
C GLU A 3 -23.11 1.44 4.82
N LYS A 4 -23.25 1.36 6.15
CA LYS A 4 -23.27 2.56 7.01
C LYS A 4 -21.97 3.34 6.89
N ARG A 5 -20.84 2.64 6.82
CA ARG A 5 -19.52 3.26 6.67
C ARG A 5 -19.35 3.95 5.31
N ARG A 6 -19.76 3.28 4.23
CA ARG A 6 -19.76 3.88 2.89
C ARG A 6 -20.65 5.11 2.81
N ALA A 7 -21.84 5.06 3.44
CA ALA A 7 -22.74 6.22 3.51
C ALA A 7 -22.12 7.39 4.28
N ALA A 8 -21.43 7.12 5.40
CA ALA A 8 -20.74 8.14 6.18
C ALA A 8 -19.60 8.80 5.37
N ILE A 9 -18.78 8.00 4.68
CA ILE A 9 -17.70 8.49 3.81
C ILE A 9 -18.29 9.34 2.68
N ALA A 10 -19.35 8.88 2.02
CA ALA A 10 -20.03 9.63 0.98
C ALA A 10 -20.55 10.99 1.47
N GLY A 11 -21.09 11.04 2.70
CA GLY A 11 -21.52 12.29 3.33
C GLY A 11 -20.39 13.29 3.53
N VAL A 12 -19.22 12.83 3.96
CA VAL A 12 -18.03 13.68 4.12
C VAL A 12 -17.49 14.14 2.77
N ILE A 13 -17.42 13.26 1.79
CA ILE A 13 -16.98 13.56 0.42
C ILE A 13 -17.91 14.62 -0.23
N ALA A 14 -19.21 14.56 0.03
CA ALA A 14 -20.18 15.53 -0.49
C ALA A 14 -19.93 16.97 -0.02
N MET A 15 -19.25 17.17 1.12
CA MET A 15 -18.82 18.48 1.60
C MET A 15 -17.61 19.05 0.83
N ASN A 16 -17.02 18.28 -0.07
CA ASN A 16 -15.88 18.62 -0.91
C ASN A 16 -14.68 19.22 -0.10
N PRO A 17 -14.15 18.52 0.92
CA PRO A 17 -13.09 19.05 1.77
C PRO A 17 -11.75 19.15 1.01
N GLU A 18 -10.95 20.16 1.36
CA GLU A 18 -9.56 20.29 0.87
C GLU A 18 -8.66 19.15 1.40
N VAL A 19 -8.93 18.72 2.64
CA VAL A 19 -8.22 17.61 3.29
C VAL A 19 -9.25 16.61 3.80
N LEU A 20 -9.19 15.38 3.29
CA LEU A 20 -10.02 14.25 3.72
C LEU A 20 -9.18 13.30 4.57
N VAL A 21 -9.58 13.07 5.83
CA VAL A 21 -8.93 12.11 6.72
C VAL A 21 -9.84 10.90 6.90
N LEU A 22 -9.33 9.72 6.60
CA LEU A 22 -10.03 8.44 6.70
C LEU A 22 -9.27 7.50 7.63
N ASP A 23 -9.88 7.14 8.74
CA ASP A 23 -9.33 6.21 9.72
C ASP A 23 -9.95 4.83 9.52
N GLU A 24 -9.11 3.85 9.16
CA GLU A 24 -9.49 2.46 8.90
C GLU A 24 -10.72 2.31 7.98
N PRO A 25 -10.80 2.99 6.82
CA PRO A 25 -12.03 3.03 6.03
C PRO A 25 -12.47 1.67 5.48
N THR A 26 -11.53 0.74 5.30
CA THR A 26 -11.77 -0.61 4.76
C THR A 26 -12.08 -1.65 5.83
N ALA A 27 -11.98 -1.31 7.13
CA ALA A 27 -12.22 -2.26 8.21
C ALA A 27 -13.65 -2.82 8.18
N GLY A 28 -13.75 -4.17 8.25
CA GLY A 28 -15.03 -4.87 8.24
C GLY A 28 -15.72 -4.97 6.88
N LEU A 29 -15.06 -4.56 5.79
CA LEU A 29 -15.51 -4.82 4.44
C LEU A 29 -15.00 -6.17 3.94
N ASP A 30 -15.78 -6.81 3.09
CA ASP A 30 -15.33 -7.93 2.27
C ASP A 30 -14.29 -7.47 1.23
N PRO A 31 -13.52 -8.37 0.61
CA PRO A 31 -12.48 -7.99 -0.35
C PRO A 31 -13.01 -7.12 -1.50
N MET A 32 -14.17 -7.44 -2.04
CA MET A 32 -14.78 -6.69 -3.14
C MET A 32 -15.19 -5.27 -2.71
N GLY A 33 -15.82 -5.14 -1.54
CA GLY A 33 -16.19 -3.85 -0.98
C GLY A 33 -15.01 -2.96 -0.64
N ARG A 34 -13.89 -3.58 -0.19
CA ARG A 34 -12.61 -2.91 0.03
C ARG A 34 -12.05 -2.33 -1.27
N ASP A 35 -11.97 -3.14 -2.33
CA ASP A 35 -11.45 -2.73 -3.62
C ASP A 35 -12.25 -1.59 -4.25
N VAL A 36 -13.58 -1.69 -4.18
CA VAL A 36 -14.48 -0.64 -4.66
C VAL A 36 -14.26 0.66 -3.90
N LEU A 37 -14.20 0.62 -2.56
CA LEU A 37 -14.02 1.81 -1.75
C LEU A 37 -12.66 2.49 -2.02
N LEU A 38 -11.57 1.72 -2.03
CA LEU A 38 -10.24 2.27 -2.30
C LEU A 38 -10.15 2.90 -3.70
N SER A 39 -10.75 2.26 -4.71
CA SER A 39 -10.81 2.80 -6.07
C SER A 39 -11.58 4.13 -6.11
N GLN A 40 -12.68 4.23 -5.39
CA GLN A 40 -13.46 5.48 -5.28
C GLN A 40 -12.67 6.60 -4.58
N ILE A 41 -11.92 6.28 -3.52
CA ILE A 41 -11.06 7.25 -2.82
C ILE A 41 -9.97 7.78 -3.76
N VAL A 42 -9.30 6.89 -4.50
CA VAL A 42 -8.26 7.26 -5.47
C VAL A 42 -8.84 8.12 -6.59
N GLN A 43 -10.01 7.75 -7.12
CA GLN A 43 -10.69 8.52 -8.15
C GLN A 43 -11.05 9.92 -7.63
N TYR A 44 -11.63 10.03 -6.45
CA TYR A 44 -11.97 11.29 -5.81
C TYR A 44 -10.75 12.21 -5.65
N HIS A 45 -9.63 11.66 -5.15
CA HIS A 45 -8.38 12.40 -5.03
C HIS A 45 -7.89 12.93 -6.39
N LYS A 46 -7.90 12.09 -7.42
CA LYS A 46 -7.45 12.48 -8.77
C LYS A 46 -8.32 13.58 -9.40
N GLU A 47 -9.64 13.48 -9.24
CA GLU A 47 -10.59 14.44 -9.82
C GLU A 47 -10.56 15.78 -9.10
N ARG A 48 -10.44 15.78 -7.78
CA ARG A 48 -10.52 16.97 -6.94
C ARG A 48 -9.16 17.60 -6.64
N LYS A 49 -8.07 16.87 -6.84
CA LYS A 49 -6.70 17.28 -6.49
C LYS A 49 -6.56 17.72 -5.03
N ASN A 50 -7.41 17.16 -4.16
CA ASN A 50 -7.40 17.41 -2.73
C ASN A 50 -6.38 16.51 -2.02
N THR A 51 -6.11 16.76 -0.74
CA THR A 51 -5.28 15.88 0.07
C THR A 51 -6.13 14.80 0.72
N VAL A 52 -5.74 13.53 0.58
CA VAL A 52 -6.36 12.42 1.30
C VAL A 52 -5.32 11.81 2.24
N ILE A 53 -5.66 11.74 3.53
CA ILE A 53 -4.87 11.08 4.56
C ILE A 53 -5.59 9.78 4.93
N LEU A 54 -4.95 8.65 4.66
CA LEU A 54 -5.48 7.33 4.95
C LEU A 54 -4.70 6.72 6.12
N VAL A 55 -5.39 6.41 7.21
CA VAL A 55 -4.82 5.63 8.32
C VAL A 55 -5.27 4.20 8.17
N SER A 56 -4.36 3.26 8.09
CA SER A 56 -4.65 1.84 7.96
C SER A 56 -3.52 0.98 8.50
N HIS A 57 -3.86 -0.23 8.97
CA HIS A 57 -2.92 -1.30 9.29
C HIS A 57 -2.79 -2.34 8.17
N SER A 58 -3.53 -2.18 7.06
CA SER A 58 -3.40 -3.01 5.86
C SER A 58 -2.28 -2.48 4.98
N MET A 59 -1.14 -3.12 5.01
CA MET A 59 0.02 -2.72 4.21
C MET A 59 -0.23 -2.87 2.72
N GLU A 60 -1.04 -3.86 2.33
CA GLU A 60 -1.47 -4.08 0.95
C GLU A 60 -2.31 -2.91 0.42
N ASP A 61 -3.26 -2.41 1.24
CA ASP A 61 -4.08 -1.26 0.86
C ASP A 61 -3.23 0.00 0.69
N ILE A 62 -2.35 0.27 1.67
CA ILE A 62 -1.42 1.40 1.64
C ILE A 62 -0.50 1.32 0.40
N ALA A 63 0.10 0.16 0.14
CA ALA A 63 1.00 -0.04 -1.01
C ALA A 63 0.31 0.23 -2.35
N ARG A 64 -0.99 -0.04 -2.44
CA ARG A 64 -1.81 0.13 -3.66
C ARG A 64 -2.22 1.57 -3.94
N VAL A 65 -2.49 2.36 -2.90
CA VAL A 65 -3.19 3.65 -3.08
C VAL A 65 -2.40 4.86 -2.62
N ALA A 66 -1.39 4.70 -1.76
CA ALA A 66 -0.67 5.83 -1.20
C ALA A 66 0.51 6.27 -2.10
N ASP A 67 0.63 7.57 -2.34
CA ASP A 67 1.80 8.17 -2.99
C ASP A 67 2.98 8.26 -2.02
N LYS A 68 2.67 8.61 -0.75
CA LYS A 68 3.64 8.78 0.34
C LYS A 68 3.13 8.13 1.61
N ILE A 69 4.04 7.69 2.45
CA ILE A 69 3.73 7.05 3.73
C ILE A 69 4.38 7.83 4.87
N ILE A 70 3.59 8.08 5.91
CA ILE A 70 4.06 8.52 7.20
C ILE A 70 4.08 7.31 8.12
N VAL A 71 5.25 6.93 8.63
CA VAL A 71 5.40 5.85 9.60
C VAL A 71 5.55 6.46 10.99
N MET A 72 4.64 6.07 11.88
CA MET A 72 4.64 6.50 13.28
C MET A 72 4.97 5.34 14.19
N ASN A 73 5.82 5.55 15.18
CA ASN A 73 6.10 4.58 16.24
C ASN A 73 6.25 5.30 17.59
N LYS A 74 5.52 4.86 18.61
CA LYS A 74 5.53 5.45 19.95
C LYS A 74 5.36 6.98 19.93
N SER A 75 4.40 7.46 19.15
CA SER A 75 4.08 8.88 18.92
C SER A 75 5.20 9.71 18.25
N ASN A 76 6.22 9.07 17.70
CA ASN A 76 7.27 9.75 16.95
C ASN A 76 7.15 9.44 15.46
N LEU A 77 7.48 10.44 14.64
CA LEU A 77 7.67 10.26 13.21
C LEU A 77 8.97 9.47 12.98
N VAL A 78 8.86 8.29 12.37
CA VAL A 78 10.01 7.42 12.07
C VAL A 78 10.47 7.60 10.62
N MET A 79 9.50 7.59 9.69
CA MET A 79 9.77 7.76 8.25
C MET A 79 8.68 8.61 7.61
N PHE A 80 9.06 9.39 6.60
CA PHE A 80 8.13 10.06 5.70
C PHE A 80 8.76 10.11 4.31
N ASP A 81 8.24 9.29 3.39
CA ASP A 81 8.79 9.18 2.04
C ASP A 81 7.75 8.61 1.06
N LYS A 82 8.13 8.46 -0.21
CA LYS A 82 7.34 7.75 -1.21
C LYS A 82 7.10 6.31 -0.79
N THR A 83 5.98 5.75 -1.20
CA THR A 83 5.55 4.39 -0.84
C THR A 83 6.63 3.34 -1.14
N LYS A 84 7.26 3.39 -2.32
CA LYS A 84 8.34 2.47 -2.68
C LYS A 84 9.58 2.59 -1.77
N GLU A 85 9.97 3.81 -1.43
CA GLU A 85 11.13 4.09 -0.58
C GLU A 85 10.90 3.60 0.87
N VAL A 86 9.68 3.76 1.39
CA VAL A 86 9.36 3.27 2.74
C VAL A 86 9.37 1.74 2.77
N PHE A 87 8.72 1.08 1.81
CA PHE A 87 8.67 -0.38 1.79
C PHE A 87 9.98 -1.05 1.35
N SER A 88 10.89 -0.37 0.65
CA SER A 88 12.24 -0.88 0.41
C SER A 88 13.03 -1.08 1.71
N LYS A 89 12.70 -0.31 2.76
CA LYS A 89 13.24 -0.44 4.12
C LYS A 89 12.48 -1.46 4.97
N GLY A 90 11.98 -2.52 4.36
CA GLY A 90 11.12 -3.51 5.01
C GLY A 90 11.70 -4.09 6.29
N ARG A 91 13.00 -4.37 6.34
CA ARG A 91 13.67 -4.88 7.55
C ARG A 91 13.69 -3.86 8.71
N GLU A 92 13.74 -2.56 8.40
CA GLU A 92 13.65 -1.51 9.42
C GLU A 92 12.22 -1.42 9.98
N LEU A 93 11.22 -1.56 9.10
CA LEU A 93 9.81 -1.60 9.50
C LEU A 93 9.51 -2.82 10.40
N GLU A 94 10.02 -3.98 10.05
CA GLU A 94 9.87 -5.21 10.86
C GLU A 94 10.49 -5.06 12.26
N LYS A 95 11.65 -4.41 12.39
CA LYS A 95 12.31 -4.14 13.70
C LYS A 95 11.44 -3.30 14.64
N ILE A 96 10.60 -2.44 14.11
CA ILE A 96 9.66 -1.62 14.91
C ILE A 96 8.26 -2.23 15.01
N GLY A 97 8.09 -3.50 14.58
CA GLY A 97 6.86 -4.26 14.68
C GLY A 97 5.84 -4.00 13.58
N LEU A 98 6.22 -3.29 12.52
CA LEU A 98 5.37 -3.08 11.36
C LEU A 98 5.60 -4.18 10.31
N ARG A 99 4.55 -4.45 9.54
CA ARG A 99 4.62 -5.40 8.43
C ARG A 99 4.91 -4.67 7.13
N VAL A 100 5.31 -5.43 6.12
CA VAL A 100 5.34 -5.00 4.72
C VAL A 100 4.35 -5.86 3.93
N PRO A 101 3.92 -5.45 2.73
CA PRO A 101 3.12 -6.30 1.86
C PRO A 101 3.79 -7.67 1.68
N GLN A 102 2.99 -8.74 1.62
CA GLN A 102 3.53 -10.11 1.52
C GLN A 102 4.46 -10.27 0.32
N ILE A 103 4.06 -9.71 -0.83
CA ILE A 103 4.89 -9.78 -2.03
C ILE A 103 6.23 -9.06 -1.85
N THR A 104 6.22 -7.88 -1.21
CA THR A 104 7.44 -7.14 -0.90
C THR A 104 8.39 -7.95 -0.03
N LYS A 105 7.84 -8.66 0.98
CA LYS A 105 8.63 -9.54 1.84
C LYS A 105 9.30 -10.66 1.04
N ILE A 106 8.57 -11.34 0.17
CA ILE A 106 9.10 -12.40 -0.70
C ILE A 106 10.24 -11.86 -1.57
N MET A 107 10.06 -10.69 -2.18
CA MET A 107 11.07 -10.09 -3.04
C MET A 107 12.33 -9.68 -2.27
N LEU A 108 12.18 -9.17 -1.04
CA LEU A 108 13.31 -8.90 -0.14
C LEU A 108 14.07 -10.19 0.23
N GLU A 109 13.38 -11.27 0.52
CA GLU A 109 14.00 -12.57 0.84
C GLU A 109 14.74 -13.17 -0.37
N LEU A 110 14.19 -13.03 -1.58
CA LEU A 110 14.90 -13.45 -2.82
C LEU A 110 16.19 -12.67 -3.01
N ARG A 111 16.14 -11.35 -2.79
CA ARG A 111 17.33 -10.50 -2.87
C ARG A 111 18.42 -10.89 -1.85
N GLU A 112 18.03 -11.17 -0.61
CA GLU A 112 18.94 -11.65 0.44
C GLU A 112 19.61 -12.99 0.08
N LYS A 113 18.93 -13.82 -0.73
CA LYS A 113 19.47 -15.06 -1.28
C LYS A 113 20.36 -14.86 -2.51
N GLY A 114 20.59 -13.61 -2.94
CA GLY A 114 21.48 -13.26 -4.03
C GLY A 114 20.83 -13.16 -5.42
N PHE A 115 19.50 -13.21 -5.51
CA PHE A 115 18.82 -12.96 -6.79
C PHE A 115 18.85 -11.46 -7.12
N ASP A 116 19.01 -11.13 -8.39
CA ASP A 116 19.02 -9.74 -8.90
C ASP A 116 17.59 -9.17 -8.97
N VAL A 117 17.03 -8.88 -7.81
CA VAL A 117 15.67 -8.37 -7.63
C VAL A 117 15.72 -6.89 -7.28
N PRO A 118 15.02 -6.01 -8.03
CA PRO A 118 14.96 -4.59 -7.73
C PRO A 118 14.26 -4.32 -6.39
N GLU A 119 14.57 -3.18 -5.79
CA GLU A 119 13.88 -2.68 -4.61
C GLU A 119 12.49 -2.10 -4.96
N GLY A 120 11.61 -2.05 -3.96
CA GLY A 120 10.34 -1.35 -4.08
C GLY A 120 9.30 -2.06 -4.94
N ILE A 121 9.35 -3.39 -5.04
CA ILE A 121 8.27 -4.18 -5.62
C ILE A 121 7.14 -4.27 -4.59
N LEU A 122 5.95 -3.80 -4.98
CA LEU A 122 4.80 -3.65 -4.09
C LEU A 122 3.60 -4.51 -4.50
N THR A 123 3.55 -4.93 -5.76
CA THR A 123 2.41 -5.66 -6.33
C THR A 123 2.82 -7.02 -6.86
N VAL A 124 1.85 -7.94 -6.92
CA VAL A 124 2.05 -9.27 -7.50
C VAL A 124 2.45 -9.18 -8.98
N ASP A 125 1.84 -8.25 -9.73
CA ASP A 125 2.14 -8.07 -11.16
C ASP A 125 3.58 -7.60 -11.38
N GLU A 126 4.06 -6.63 -10.57
CA GLU A 126 5.47 -6.19 -10.61
C GLU A 126 6.42 -7.36 -10.30
N ALA A 127 6.09 -8.18 -9.30
CA ALA A 127 6.89 -9.33 -8.92
C ALA A 127 6.89 -10.42 -10.00
N MET A 128 5.75 -10.74 -10.58
CA MET A 128 5.64 -11.70 -11.67
C MET A 128 6.50 -11.29 -12.86
N ASN A 129 6.41 -10.02 -13.28
CA ASN A 129 7.23 -9.50 -14.38
C ASN A 129 8.73 -9.60 -14.07
N CYS A 130 9.13 -9.28 -12.84
CA CYS A 130 10.50 -9.39 -12.40
C CYS A 130 11.01 -10.84 -12.42
N ILE A 131 10.26 -11.76 -11.81
CA ILE A 131 10.62 -13.19 -11.72
C ILE A 131 10.67 -13.82 -13.11
N SER A 132 9.69 -13.55 -13.99
CA SER A 132 9.72 -14.03 -15.37
C SER A 132 10.97 -13.59 -16.10
N SER A 133 11.35 -12.31 -15.96
CA SER A 133 12.56 -11.77 -16.59
C SER A 133 13.86 -12.41 -16.06
N LEU A 134 13.88 -12.82 -14.78
CA LEU A 134 15.03 -13.54 -14.18
C LEU A 134 15.11 -14.97 -14.72
N LEU A 135 13.97 -15.66 -14.83
CA LEU A 135 13.93 -17.02 -15.36
C LEU A 135 14.34 -17.08 -16.84
N ASP A 136 13.93 -16.10 -17.65
CA ASP A 136 14.31 -16.01 -19.05
C ASP A 136 15.80 -15.77 -19.23
N LYS A 137 16.44 -14.95 -18.37
CA LYS A 137 17.87 -14.69 -18.40
C LYS A 137 18.72 -15.92 -18.00
N GLU A 138 18.23 -16.73 -17.08
CA GLU A 138 18.95 -17.92 -16.61
C GLU A 138 18.69 -19.16 -17.48
N GLY A 139 17.85 -19.07 -18.51
CA GLY A 139 17.58 -20.18 -19.44
C GLY A 139 16.92 -21.41 -18.80
N LYS A 140 16.35 -21.26 -17.63
CA LYS A 140 15.62 -22.31 -16.91
C LYS A 140 14.14 -22.11 -17.08
N ILE A 141 13.63 -22.52 -18.22
CA ILE A 141 12.21 -22.87 -18.37
C ILE A 141 12.13 -24.38 -18.18
N TRP A 142 11.20 -24.80 -17.32
CA TRP A 142 10.89 -26.20 -16.97
C TRP A 142 10.58 -27.05 -18.19
#